data_f7b37c725b724f7a8ab24836b68a5022
#
_entry.id   f7b37c725b724f7a8ab24836b68a5022
#
_cell.length_a   1.000
_cell.length_b   1.000
_cell.length_c   1.000
_cell.angle_alpha   90.00
_cell.angle_beta   90.00
_cell.angle_gamma   90.00
#
_symmetry.space_group_name_H-M   'P 1'
#
loop_
_entity.id
_entity.type
_entity.pdbx_description
1 polymer ?
#
loop_
_entity_poly.entity_id
_entity_poly.type
_entity_poly.pdbx_seq_one_letter_code
_entity_poly.pdbx_strand_id
1 'polypeptide(L)'
;GFLKLLTSFIVSFLFFEMSIGAMLITYAFLEIISISSKDDVAKWKSSKKYTIVLFIFLIILPSQIKLLIMASTYLASKPRYEILDGLRGVAAMIVVAFHLFETYSKGPVFQILNHGYLAVDFFFVLSGFVIGYAYDDRWNKMTTWGFFKRRLVRLHPMVIMGTALGALLFYFSDCSGFPLISKTSWQELIMIMLFAFTMLPATTKMDIRGWGETNPLNGPAWSLQWEYIANILYATIIRHFSKTMLAIFLIFAAILTLNLTMNWDVLNVLQARNYAAYTVIGGWSLTPDQICIGASRLLYPFFAGLLLSRINKLI
;
A
#
# COMPACT_ATOMS: atom_id res chain seq x y z
N GLY A 1 6.62 -10.73 23.69
CA GLY A 1 7.42 -9.54 23.82
C GLY A 1 8.62 -9.48 22.86
N PHE A 2 9.82 -9.78 23.30
CA PHE A 2 11.09 -9.61 22.56
C PHE A 2 11.16 -10.40 21.25
N LEU A 3 10.66 -11.63 21.22
CA LEU A 3 10.66 -12.46 19.99
C LEU A 3 9.74 -11.89 18.91
N LYS A 4 8.64 -11.23 19.28
CA LYS A 4 7.72 -10.54 18.37
C LYS A 4 8.39 -9.29 17.76
N LEU A 5 9.13 -8.54 18.57
CA LEU A 5 9.91 -7.38 18.09
C LEU A 5 11.05 -7.81 17.18
N LEU A 6 11.74 -8.89 17.52
CA LEU A 6 12.87 -9.41 16.75
C LEU A 6 12.42 -9.98 15.39
N THR A 7 11.31 -10.73 15.33
CA THR A 7 10.74 -11.21 14.06
C THR A 7 10.22 -10.05 13.21
N SER A 8 9.57 -9.06 13.80
CA SER A 8 9.16 -7.86 13.08
C SER A 8 10.36 -7.09 12.53
N PHE A 9 11.42 -6.96 13.33
CA PHE A 9 12.66 -6.29 12.93
C PHE A 9 13.40 -7.04 11.82
N ILE A 10 13.55 -8.37 11.93
CA ILE A 10 14.19 -9.21 10.91
C ILE A 10 13.39 -9.19 9.60
N VAL A 11 12.07 -9.28 9.68
CA VAL A 11 11.18 -9.18 8.51
C VAL A 11 11.33 -7.81 7.87
N SER A 12 11.33 -6.73 8.64
CA SER A 12 11.52 -5.37 8.12
C SER A 12 12.91 -5.13 7.55
N PHE A 13 13.96 -5.70 8.17
CA PHE A 13 15.34 -5.57 7.71
C PHE A 13 15.62 -6.35 6.41
N LEU A 14 15.10 -7.57 6.28
CA LEU A 14 15.22 -8.38 5.05
C LEU A 14 14.46 -7.76 3.87
N PHE A 15 13.48 -6.90 4.15
CA PHE A 15 12.64 -6.24 3.15
C PHE A 15 13.00 -4.78 2.90
N PHE A 16 14.12 -4.30 3.43
CA PHE A 16 14.59 -2.93 3.29
C PHE A 16 14.66 -2.44 1.83
N GLU A 17 14.91 -3.33 0.87
CA GLU A 17 14.89 -3.03 -0.56
C GLU A 17 13.50 -3.09 -1.22
N MET A 18 12.45 -3.53 -0.51
CA MET A 18 11.14 -3.87 -1.06
C MET A 18 10.01 -2.91 -0.63
N SER A 19 10.29 -1.66 -0.53
CA SER A 19 9.38 -0.52 -0.18
C SER A 19 7.88 -0.82 0.15
N ILE A 20 7.01 -0.93 -0.82
CA ILE A 20 5.56 -1.13 -0.62
C ILE A 20 5.21 -2.60 -0.33
N GLY A 21 5.94 -3.52 -0.92
CA GLY A 21 5.70 -4.94 -0.72
C GLY A 21 6.04 -5.43 0.69
N ALA A 22 7.11 -4.89 1.29
CA ALA A 22 7.43 -5.14 2.69
C ALA A 22 6.33 -4.63 3.62
N MET A 23 5.77 -3.46 3.31
CA MET A 23 4.66 -2.88 4.04
C MET A 23 3.43 -3.80 4.04
N LEU A 24 3.07 -4.37 2.87
CA LEU A 24 1.92 -5.26 2.73
C LEU A 24 2.10 -6.57 3.48
N ILE A 25 3.30 -7.17 3.42
CA ILE A 25 3.62 -8.40 4.13
C ILE A 25 3.70 -8.15 5.63
N THR A 26 4.32 -7.05 6.03
CA THR A 26 4.44 -6.71 7.44
C THR A 26 3.08 -6.41 8.06
N TYR A 27 2.17 -5.74 7.32
CA TYR A 27 0.81 -5.53 7.79
C TYR A 27 0.05 -6.85 7.93
N ALA A 28 0.09 -7.73 6.92
CA ALA A 28 -0.51 -9.06 7.02
C ALA A 28 0.03 -9.85 8.22
N PHE A 29 1.34 -9.71 8.51
CA PHE A 29 1.97 -10.34 9.66
C PHE A 29 1.57 -9.69 10.99
N LEU A 30 1.40 -8.36 11.03
CA LEU A 30 0.96 -7.63 12.21
C LEU A 30 -0.51 -7.86 12.53
N GLU A 31 -1.36 -8.06 11.53
CA GLU A 31 -2.74 -8.51 11.75
C GLU A 31 -2.79 -9.84 12.50
N ILE A 32 -1.92 -10.80 12.17
CA ILE A 32 -1.83 -12.07 12.92
C ILE A 32 -1.43 -11.79 14.37
N ILE A 33 -0.52 -10.87 14.60
CA ILE A 33 -0.01 -10.55 15.94
C ILE A 33 -1.04 -9.78 16.76
N SER A 34 -1.85 -8.92 16.14
CA SER A 34 -2.82 -8.06 16.84
C SER A 34 -4.07 -8.80 17.29
N ILE A 35 -4.45 -9.86 16.59
CA ILE A 35 -5.67 -10.65 16.83
C ILE A 35 -5.57 -11.52 18.07
N SER A 36 -4.41 -11.67 18.69
CA SER A 36 -4.13 -12.71 19.67
C SER A 36 -4.21 -12.21 21.10
N SER A 37 -5.24 -12.63 21.83
CA SER A 37 -5.18 -12.67 23.31
C SER A 37 -4.05 -13.61 23.77
N LYS A 38 -3.58 -13.53 25.03
CA LYS A 38 -2.50 -14.40 25.52
C LYS A 38 -2.84 -15.89 25.37
N ASP A 39 -4.10 -16.25 25.47
CA ASP A 39 -4.60 -17.64 25.37
C ASP A 39 -4.64 -18.12 23.92
N ASP A 40 -4.94 -17.25 22.96
CA ASP A 40 -4.95 -17.55 21.53
C ASP A 40 -3.53 -17.77 20.99
N VAL A 41 -2.53 -17.06 21.51
CA VAL A 41 -1.10 -17.26 21.14
C VAL A 41 -0.61 -18.64 21.54
N ALA A 42 -1.00 -19.13 22.73
CA ALA A 42 -0.60 -20.46 23.19
C ALA A 42 -1.22 -21.56 22.31
N LYS A 43 -2.51 -21.41 21.99
CA LYS A 43 -3.26 -22.32 21.14
C LYS A 43 -2.75 -22.33 19.69
N TRP A 44 -2.38 -21.18 19.17
CA TRP A 44 -1.84 -21.02 17.82
C TRP A 44 -0.41 -21.60 17.70
N LYS A 45 0.47 -21.38 18.68
CA LYS A 45 1.83 -21.94 18.74
C LYS A 45 1.88 -23.47 18.79
N SER A 46 0.88 -24.11 19.39
CA SER A 46 0.78 -25.58 19.46
C SER A 46 0.22 -26.21 18.18
N SER A 47 -0.26 -25.40 17.23
CA SER A 47 -0.91 -25.85 16.01
C SER A 47 0.11 -26.10 14.90
N LYS A 48 -0.04 -27.24 14.18
CA LYS A 48 0.67 -27.52 12.91
C LYS A 48 0.54 -26.40 11.86
N LYS A 49 -0.44 -25.51 12.03
CA LYS A 49 -0.72 -24.34 11.21
C LYS A 49 0.46 -23.36 11.15
N TYR A 50 1.20 -23.18 12.27
CA TYR A 50 2.39 -22.29 12.31
C TYR A 50 3.50 -22.76 11.37
N THR A 51 3.77 -24.04 11.34
CA THR A 51 4.83 -24.63 10.50
C THR A 51 4.51 -24.47 9.01
N ILE A 52 3.24 -24.61 8.62
CA ILE A 52 2.80 -24.46 7.23
C ILE A 52 2.96 -23.01 6.76
N VAL A 53 2.57 -22.04 7.57
CA VAL A 53 2.72 -20.60 7.24
C VAL A 53 4.20 -20.25 7.06
N LEU A 54 5.07 -20.69 7.96
CA LEU A 54 6.52 -20.46 7.88
C LEU A 54 7.12 -21.14 6.64
N PHE A 55 6.68 -22.34 6.31
CA PHE A 55 7.17 -23.12 5.19
C PHE A 55 6.78 -22.47 3.83
N ILE A 56 5.53 -22.01 3.70
CA ILE A 56 5.06 -21.27 2.53
C ILE A 56 5.85 -19.97 2.36
N PHE A 57 6.08 -19.25 3.45
CA PHE A 57 6.87 -18.02 3.45
C PHE A 57 8.31 -18.27 2.95
N LEU A 58 8.96 -19.33 3.41
CA LEU A 58 10.32 -19.70 3.01
C LEU A 58 10.42 -20.16 1.54
N ILE A 59 9.36 -20.74 0.98
CA ILE A 59 9.32 -21.18 -0.43
C ILE A 59 9.06 -20.01 -1.38
N ILE A 60 8.11 -19.13 -1.02
CA ILE A 60 7.69 -18.02 -1.90
C ILE A 60 8.74 -16.91 -1.95
N LEU A 61 9.40 -16.61 -0.84
CA LEU A 61 10.37 -15.51 -0.71
C LEU A 61 11.54 -15.58 -1.72
N PRO A 62 12.24 -16.73 -1.91
CA PRO A 62 13.36 -16.80 -2.83
C PRO A 62 12.97 -16.59 -4.30
N SER A 63 11.79 -17.05 -4.72
CA SER A 63 11.30 -16.88 -6.09
C SER A 63 11.01 -15.43 -6.41
N GLN A 64 10.48 -14.67 -5.46
CA GLN A 64 10.19 -13.24 -5.60
C GLN A 64 11.47 -12.39 -5.62
N ILE A 65 12.46 -12.74 -4.80
CA ILE A 65 13.78 -12.08 -4.81
C ILE A 65 14.45 -12.26 -6.18
N LYS A 66 14.39 -13.46 -6.77
CA LYS A 66 14.95 -13.73 -8.10
C LYS A 66 14.24 -12.90 -9.18
N LEU A 67 12.91 -12.77 -9.12
CA LEU A 67 12.13 -11.97 -10.06
C LEU A 67 12.47 -10.48 -9.94
N LEU A 68 12.66 -9.98 -8.72
CA LEU A 68 13.07 -8.59 -8.44
C LEU A 68 14.47 -8.29 -8.96
N ILE A 69 15.43 -9.20 -8.78
CA ILE A 69 16.79 -9.08 -9.29
C ILE A 69 16.78 -9.02 -10.82
N MET A 70 16.00 -9.87 -11.48
CA MET A 70 15.86 -9.84 -12.94
C MET A 70 15.20 -8.55 -13.44
N ALA A 71 14.21 -8.01 -12.73
CA ALA A 71 13.59 -6.72 -13.07
C ALA A 71 14.55 -5.53 -12.88
N SER A 72 15.42 -5.59 -11.87
CA SER A 72 16.39 -4.53 -11.58
C SER A 72 17.54 -4.49 -12.61
N THR A 73 17.99 -5.64 -13.09
CA THR A 73 19.10 -5.75 -14.06
C THR A 73 18.76 -5.12 -15.41
N TYR A 74 17.49 -5.12 -15.82
CA TYR A 74 17.08 -4.54 -17.10
C TYR A 74 17.04 -2.99 -17.10
N LEU A 75 17.05 -2.34 -15.93
CA LEU A 75 17.03 -0.89 -15.75
C LEU A 75 18.39 -0.32 -15.30
N ALA A 76 19.44 -1.10 -15.31
CA ALA A 76 20.75 -0.86 -14.72
C ALA A 76 21.57 0.31 -15.34
N SER A 77 20.98 1.17 -16.19
CA SER A 77 21.70 2.26 -16.86
C SER A 77 21.62 3.63 -16.17
N LYS A 78 20.87 3.76 -15.06
CA LYS A 78 20.82 5.01 -14.28
C LYS A 78 21.32 4.81 -12.86
N PRO A 79 22.07 5.77 -12.30
CA PRO A 79 22.49 5.74 -10.90
C PRO A 79 21.30 5.53 -9.96
N ARG A 80 21.49 4.76 -8.90
CA ARG A 80 20.50 4.60 -7.83
C ARG A 80 20.68 5.72 -6.82
N TYR A 81 19.59 6.22 -6.28
CA TYR A 81 19.58 7.13 -5.17
C TYR A 81 19.44 6.34 -3.86
N GLU A 82 20.55 5.90 -3.27
CA GLU A 82 20.56 5.08 -2.05
C GLU A 82 19.83 5.75 -0.88
N ILE A 83 19.92 7.08 -0.79
CA ILE A 83 19.19 7.85 0.22
C ILE A 83 17.67 7.69 0.10
N LEU A 84 17.14 7.59 -1.13
CA LEU A 84 15.70 7.38 -1.32
C LEU A 84 15.29 5.97 -0.90
N ASP A 85 16.15 4.98 -1.09
CA ASP A 85 15.91 3.62 -0.61
C ASP A 85 15.96 3.57 0.93
N GLY A 86 16.87 4.29 1.56
CA GLY A 86 16.93 4.47 3.02
C GLY A 86 15.65 5.13 3.57
N LEU A 87 15.20 6.20 2.94
CA LEU A 87 13.97 6.91 3.34
C LEU A 87 12.72 6.04 3.17
N ARG A 88 12.67 5.18 2.16
CA ARG A 88 11.60 4.17 2.02
C ARG A 88 11.57 3.21 3.20
N GLY A 89 12.74 2.76 3.65
CA GLY A 89 12.85 1.89 4.82
C GLY A 89 12.29 2.56 6.08
N VAL A 90 12.65 3.82 6.32
CA VAL A 90 12.13 4.61 7.45
C VAL A 90 10.61 4.76 7.35
N ALA A 91 10.08 5.14 6.18
CA ALA A 91 8.65 5.27 5.97
C ALA A 91 7.90 3.96 6.19
N ALA A 92 8.45 2.82 5.74
CA ALA A 92 7.88 1.50 5.99
C ALA A 92 7.80 1.18 7.49
N MET A 93 8.85 1.50 8.26
CA MET A 93 8.85 1.32 9.71
C MET A 93 7.79 2.20 10.39
N ILE A 94 7.57 3.43 9.92
CA ILE A 94 6.53 4.31 10.43
C ILE A 94 5.14 3.69 10.18
N VAL A 95 4.88 3.14 9.00
CA VAL A 95 3.59 2.49 8.71
C VAL A 95 3.36 1.27 9.60
N VAL A 96 4.40 0.44 9.78
CA VAL A 96 4.32 -0.72 10.69
C VAL A 96 3.99 -0.29 12.12
N ALA A 97 4.70 0.71 12.62
CA ALA A 97 4.47 1.24 13.96
C ALA A 97 3.08 1.90 14.08
N PHE A 98 2.63 2.61 13.05
CA PHE A 98 1.29 3.19 12.99
C PHE A 98 0.20 2.12 13.19
N HIS A 99 0.21 1.05 12.42
CA HIS A 99 -0.79 -0.01 12.54
C HIS A 99 -0.67 -0.82 13.84
N LEU A 100 0.57 -0.95 14.35
CA LEU A 100 0.78 -1.61 15.64
C LEU A 100 0.13 -0.81 16.79
N PHE A 101 0.33 0.51 16.82
CA PHE A 101 -0.26 1.37 17.85
C PHE A 101 -1.77 1.56 17.65
N GLU A 102 -2.25 1.59 16.41
CA GLU A 102 -3.68 1.66 16.09
C GLU A 102 -4.47 0.53 16.74
N THR A 103 -3.92 -0.68 16.74
CA THR A 103 -4.56 -1.87 17.34
C THR A 103 -4.83 -1.72 18.84
N TYR A 104 -4.04 -0.92 19.54
CA TYR A 104 -4.16 -0.69 20.99
C TYR A 104 -4.80 0.64 21.33
N SER A 105 -5.29 1.39 20.35
CA SER A 105 -5.88 2.71 20.52
C SER A 105 -7.40 2.69 20.23
N LYS A 106 -8.06 3.82 20.48
CA LYS A 106 -9.48 4.02 20.14
C LYS A 106 -9.69 4.34 18.65
N GLY A 107 -8.66 4.23 17.83
CA GLY A 107 -8.71 4.52 16.40
C GLY A 107 -7.44 5.22 15.89
N PRO A 108 -7.29 5.34 14.58
CA PRO A 108 -6.04 5.76 13.94
C PRO A 108 -5.55 7.16 14.32
N VAL A 109 -6.45 8.07 14.70
CA VAL A 109 -6.11 9.44 15.10
C VAL A 109 -5.85 9.60 16.60
N PHE A 110 -6.12 8.58 17.42
CA PHE A 110 -5.99 8.61 18.87
C PHE A 110 -4.77 7.84 19.40
N GLN A 111 -3.76 7.67 18.57
CA GLN A 111 -2.55 6.93 18.89
C GLN A 111 -1.30 7.83 18.93
N ILE A 112 -0.19 7.30 19.44
CA ILE A 112 1.09 8.01 19.58
C ILE A 112 1.61 8.51 18.22
N LEU A 113 1.50 7.69 17.17
CA LEU A 113 1.89 8.03 15.79
C LEU A 113 0.67 8.43 14.95
N ASN A 114 -0.19 9.30 15.47
CA ASN A 114 -1.46 9.67 14.86
C ASN A 114 -1.37 10.20 13.41
N HIS A 115 -0.22 10.66 12.96
CA HIS A 115 0.06 11.09 11.59
C HIS A 115 0.92 10.09 10.78
N GLY A 116 1.16 8.88 11.30
CA GLY A 116 1.95 7.85 10.61
C GLY A 116 1.37 7.43 9.26
N TYR A 117 0.07 7.62 9.04
CA TYR A 117 -0.58 7.41 7.74
C TYR A 117 0.00 8.28 6.61
N LEU A 118 0.65 9.42 6.92
CA LEU A 118 1.31 10.27 5.92
C LEU A 118 2.54 9.61 5.29
N ALA A 119 3.07 8.55 5.88
CA ALA A 119 4.11 7.76 5.24
C ALA A 119 3.67 7.16 3.90
N VAL A 120 2.37 6.90 3.70
CA VAL A 120 1.82 6.47 2.41
C VAL A 120 1.91 7.60 1.37
N ASP A 121 1.62 8.83 1.77
CA ASP A 121 1.74 10.00 0.88
C ASP A 121 3.20 10.24 0.49
N PHE A 122 4.13 10.01 1.40
CA PHE A 122 5.56 10.01 1.12
C PHE A 122 5.95 8.93 0.08
N PHE A 123 5.39 7.72 0.17
CA PHE A 123 5.59 6.70 -0.86
C PHE A 123 5.05 7.13 -2.23
N PHE A 124 3.93 7.84 -2.28
CA PHE A 124 3.44 8.41 -3.54
C PHE A 124 4.41 9.44 -4.12
N VAL A 125 4.99 10.34 -3.29
CA VAL A 125 6.03 11.29 -3.73
C VAL A 125 7.22 10.53 -4.32
N LEU A 126 7.73 9.52 -3.62
CA LEU A 126 8.87 8.72 -4.09
C LEU A 126 8.55 7.96 -5.38
N SER A 127 7.35 7.40 -5.50
CA SER A 127 6.91 6.71 -6.72
C SER A 127 6.84 7.66 -7.91
N GLY A 128 6.28 8.84 -7.73
CA GLY A 128 6.23 9.88 -8.76
C GLY A 128 7.62 10.33 -9.21
N PHE A 129 8.52 10.58 -8.25
CA PHE A 129 9.90 10.93 -8.55
C PHE A 129 10.61 9.84 -9.35
N VAL A 130 10.53 8.59 -8.88
CA VAL A 130 11.19 7.43 -9.54
C VAL A 130 10.63 7.20 -10.93
N ILE A 131 9.33 7.39 -11.14
CA ILE A 131 8.71 7.25 -12.46
C ILE A 131 9.24 8.31 -13.42
N GLY A 132 9.25 9.58 -13.04
CA GLY A 132 9.82 10.63 -13.85
C GLY A 132 11.29 10.37 -14.17
N TYR A 133 12.09 10.08 -13.16
CA TYR A 133 13.50 9.74 -13.33
C TYR A 133 13.73 8.54 -14.25
N ALA A 134 12.95 7.48 -14.10
CA ALA A 134 13.18 6.24 -14.84
C ALA A 134 12.65 6.28 -16.28
N TYR A 135 11.62 7.07 -16.58
CA TYR A 135 10.86 6.90 -17.82
C TYR A 135 10.71 8.15 -18.69
N ASP A 136 10.77 9.38 -18.16
CA ASP A 136 10.49 10.60 -18.94
C ASP A 136 11.34 10.73 -20.21
N ASP A 137 12.62 10.34 -20.16
CA ASP A 137 13.56 10.38 -21.28
C ASP A 137 13.56 9.12 -22.18
N ARG A 138 12.70 8.14 -21.88
CA ARG A 138 12.72 6.84 -22.56
C ARG A 138 11.50 6.57 -23.45
N TRP A 139 10.54 7.48 -23.48
CA TRP A 139 9.32 7.30 -24.26
C TRP A 139 9.55 7.15 -25.77
N ASN A 140 10.64 7.68 -26.31
CA ASN A 140 11.04 7.48 -27.71
C ASN A 140 11.49 6.03 -28.02
N LYS A 141 11.82 5.26 -26.98
CA LYS A 141 12.33 3.88 -27.08
C LYS A 141 11.40 2.86 -26.42
N MET A 142 10.23 3.30 -25.98
CA MET A 142 9.33 2.46 -25.19
C MET A 142 7.88 2.74 -25.56
N THR A 143 7.11 1.67 -25.79
CA THR A 143 5.66 1.77 -25.99
C THR A 143 4.93 1.91 -24.65
N THR A 144 3.69 2.41 -24.66
CA THR A 144 2.82 2.49 -23.49
C THR A 144 2.59 1.09 -22.88
N TRP A 145 2.40 0.07 -23.71
CA TRP A 145 2.32 -1.32 -23.24
C TRP A 145 3.61 -1.80 -22.57
N GLY A 146 4.77 -1.46 -23.15
CA GLY A 146 6.07 -1.76 -22.55
C GLY A 146 6.27 -1.11 -21.18
N PHE A 147 5.74 0.09 -20.97
CA PHE A 147 5.69 0.74 -19.65
C PHE A 147 4.82 -0.04 -18.68
N PHE A 148 3.55 -0.32 -19.03
CA PHE A 148 2.64 -1.04 -18.15
C PHE A 148 3.16 -2.44 -17.79
N LYS A 149 3.72 -3.19 -18.74
CA LYS A 149 4.33 -4.49 -18.48
C LYS A 149 5.43 -4.39 -17.41
N ARG A 150 6.31 -3.38 -17.48
CA ARG A 150 7.38 -3.18 -16.50
C ARG A 150 6.82 -2.81 -15.12
N ARG A 151 5.78 -1.97 -15.07
CA ARG A 151 5.13 -1.60 -13.82
C ARG A 151 4.43 -2.80 -13.20
N LEU A 152 3.72 -3.59 -14.00
CA LEU A 152 3.06 -4.80 -13.57
C LEU A 152 4.06 -5.80 -12.98
N VAL A 153 5.13 -6.11 -13.70
CA VAL A 153 6.18 -7.02 -13.22
C VAL A 153 6.82 -6.55 -11.91
N ARG A 154 6.89 -5.25 -11.70
CA ARG A 154 7.45 -4.67 -10.47
C ARG A 154 6.48 -4.71 -9.28
N LEU A 155 5.21 -4.39 -9.48
CA LEU A 155 4.24 -4.17 -8.39
C LEU A 155 3.41 -5.44 -8.10
N HIS A 156 3.00 -6.15 -9.14
CA HIS A 156 1.99 -7.19 -9.05
C HIS A 156 2.41 -8.45 -8.26
N PRO A 157 3.67 -8.92 -8.30
CA PRO A 157 4.10 -10.06 -7.50
C PRO A 157 3.86 -9.86 -6.01
N MET A 158 4.02 -8.63 -5.51
CA MET A 158 3.78 -8.30 -4.11
C MET A 158 2.31 -8.29 -3.76
N VAL A 159 1.45 -7.87 -4.69
CA VAL A 159 -0.01 -7.97 -4.54
C VAL A 159 -0.44 -9.41 -4.38
N ILE A 160 0.00 -10.29 -5.29
CA ILE A 160 -0.33 -11.71 -5.26
C ILE A 160 0.12 -12.33 -3.93
N MET A 161 1.37 -12.08 -3.55
CA MET A 161 1.95 -12.64 -2.33
C MET A 161 1.25 -12.13 -1.07
N GLY A 162 1.05 -10.82 -0.95
CA GLY A 162 0.36 -10.22 0.19
C GLY A 162 -1.09 -10.68 0.32
N THR A 163 -1.82 -10.77 -0.80
CA THR A 163 -3.20 -11.25 -0.82
C THR A 163 -3.30 -12.75 -0.50
N ALA A 164 -2.41 -13.58 -1.05
CA ALA A 164 -2.38 -15.02 -0.75
C ALA A 164 -2.08 -15.27 0.74
N LEU A 165 -1.11 -14.53 1.28
CA LEU A 165 -0.81 -14.56 2.71
C LEU A 165 -2.01 -14.08 3.54
N GLY A 166 -2.63 -12.98 3.15
CA GLY A 166 -3.84 -12.46 3.81
C GLY A 166 -5.00 -13.47 3.79
N ALA A 167 -5.23 -14.18 2.68
CA ALA A 167 -6.24 -15.24 2.58
C ALA A 167 -5.92 -16.42 3.51
N LEU A 168 -4.66 -16.85 3.53
CA LEU A 168 -4.22 -17.93 4.42
C LEU A 168 -4.43 -17.56 5.88
N LEU A 169 -4.06 -16.34 6.25
CA LEU A 169 -4.20 -15.84 7.60
C LEU A 169 -5.67 -15.67 7.99
N PHE A 170 -6.48 -15.11 7.10
CA PHE A 170 -7.92 -15.01 7.27
C PHE A 170 -8.53 -16.38 7.56
N TYR A 171 -8.22 -17.40 6.77
CA TYR A 171 -8.76 -18.75 6.94
C TYR A 171 -8.41 -19.37 8.29
N PHE A 172 -7.22 -19.09 8.81
CA PHE A 172 -6.75 -19.61 10.09
C PHE A 172 -6.97 -18.67 11.27
N SER A 173 -7.45 -17.45 11.04
CA SER A 173 -7.81 -16.53 12.11
C SER A 173 -9.16 -16.95 12.70
N ASP A 174 -9.20 -17.17 14.00
CA ASP A 174 -10.42 -17.42 14.75
C ASP A 174 -10.45 -16.40 15.89
N CYS A 175 -11.07 -15.26 15.65
CA CYS A 175 -11.15 -14.21 16.65
C CYS A 175 -12.44 -13.40 16.57
N SER A 176 -12.82 -12.84 17.71
CA SER A 176 -14.01 -11.99 17.85
C SER A 176 -13.95 -10.69 17.03
N GLY A 177 -12.75 -10.23 16.64
CA GLY A 177 -12.56 -9.04 15.83
C GLY A 177 -13.02 -9.19 14.38
N PHE A 178 -13.18 -10.43 13.89
CA PHE A 178 -13.60 -10.73 12.51
C PHE A 178 -14.76 -11.74 12.51
N PRO A 179 -15.97 -11.32 12.88
CA PRO A 179 -17.11 -12.24 13.06
C PRO A 179 -17.59 -12.90 11.76
N LEU A 180 -17.17 -12.40 10.61
CA LEU A 180 -17.53 -12.96 9.31
C LEU A 180 -16.62 -14.11 8.87
N ILE A 181 -15.47 -14.34 9.51
CA ILE A 181 -14.53 -15.43 9.17
C ILE A 181 -15.23 -16.79 9.24
N SER A 182 -15.95 -17.06 10.33
CA SER A 182 -16.66 -18.30 10.53
C SER A 182 -17.84 -18.52 9.57
N LYS A 183 -18.32 -17.44 8.93
CA LYS A 183 -19.42 -17.46 7.96
C LYS A 183 -18.94 -17.58 6.51
N THR A 184 -17.66 -17.28 6.25
CA THR A 184 -17.09 -17.32 4.90
C THR A 184 -16.65 -18.73 4.55
N SER A 185 -17.20 -19.28 3.48
CA SER A 185 -16.80 -20.61 2.98
C SER A 185 -15.40 -20.54 2.33
N TRP A 186 -14.70 -21.68 2.29
CA TRP A 186 -13.38 -21.74 1.64
C TRP A 186 -13.45 -21.45 0.14
N GLN A 187 -14.55 -21.80 -0.52
CA GLN A 187 -14.78 -21.49 -1.96
C GLN A 187 -14.91 -19.99 -2.18
N GLU A 188 -15.67 -19.31 -1.32
CA GLU A 188 -15.84 -17.87 -1.35
C GLU A 188 -14.50 -17.15 -1.08
N LEU A 189 -13.73 -17.61 -0.11
CA LEU A 189 -12.40 -17.08 0.19
C LEU A 189 -11.46 -17.19 -1.01
N ILE A 190 -11.42 -18.35 -1.69
CA ILE A 190 -10.59 -18.53 -2.90
C ILE A 190 -11.07 -17.60 -4.02
N MET A 191 -12.36 -17.49 -4.23
CA MET A 191 -12.93 -16.60 -5.26
C MET A 191 -12.52 -15.15 -5.01
N ILE A 192 -12.63 -14.68 -3.78
CA ILE A 192 -12.25 -13.32 -3.38
C ILE A 192 -10.73 -13.13 -3.52
N MET A 193 -9.92 -14.14 -3.15
CA MET A 193 -8.47 -14.11 -3.33
C MET A 193 -8.08 -13.98 -4.80
N LEU A 194 -8.67 -14.77 -5.68
CA LEU A 194 -8.40 -14.70 -7.13
C LEU A 194 -8.85 -13.36 -7.72
N PHE A 195 -9.99 -12.83 -7.27
CA PHE A 195 -10.43 -11.49 -7.65
C PHE A 195 -9.45 -10.41 -7.17
N ALA A 196 -9.01 -10.46 -5.93
CA ALA A 196 -8.07 -9.51 -5.36
C ALA A 196 -6.69 -9.53 -6.05
N PHE A 197 -6.30 -10.65 -6.66
CA PHE A 197 -5.11 -10.69 -7.53
C PHE A 197 -5.22 -9.77 -8.74
N THR A 198 -6.40 -9.40 -9.20
CA THR A 198 -6.56 -8.46 -10.32
C THR A 198 -6.32 -7.01 -9.95
N MET A 199 -6.25 -6.68 -8.66
CA MET A 199 -6.21 -5.32 -8.13
C MET A 199 -7.45 -4.47 -8.46
N LEU A 200 -8.51 -5.09 -8.96
CA LEU A 200 -9.80 -4.41 -9.07
C LEU A 200 -10.39 -4.22 -7.66
N PRO A 201 -11.03 -3.08 -7.41
CA PRO A 201 -11.63 -2.84 -6.10
C PRO A 201 -12.79 -3.80 -5.83
N ALA A 202 -12.75 -4.47 -4.68
CA ALA A 202 -13.81 -5.34 -4.25
C ALA A 202 -15.11 -4.54 -3.98
N THR A 203 -16.24 -5.15 -4.31
CA THR A 203 -17.55 -4.61 -3.99
C THR A 203 -17.96 -4.95 -2.57
N THR A 204 -19.01 -4.29 -2.06
CA THR A 204 -19.57 -4.56 -0.73
C THR A 204 -20.00 -6.02 -0.51
N LYS A 205 -20.34 -6.75 -1.60
CA LYS A 205 -20.68 -8.19 -1.56
C LYS A 205 -19.45 -9.08 -1.31
N MET A 206 -18.27 -8.58 -1.55
CA MET A 206 -17.00 -9.28 -1.35
C MET A 206 -16.32 -8.90 -0.03
N ASP A 207 -16.97 -8.08 0.78
CA ASP A 207 -16.44 -7.62 2.06
C ASP A 207 -16.60 -8.67 3.14
N ILE A 208 -15.69 -9.62 3.17
CA ILE A 208 -15.64 -10.70 4.16
C ILE A 208 -15.10 -10.25 5.53
N ARG A 209 -14.62 -9.01 5.66
CA ARG A 209 -14.16 -8.45 6.93
C ARG A 209 -15.19 -7.54 7.60
N GLY A 210 -16.13 -6.99 6.84
CA GLY A 210 -17.11 -6.04 7.31
C GLY A 210 -16.57 -4.61 7.49
N TRP A 211 -15.46 -4.27 6.84
CA TRP A 211 -14.79 -2.96 6.97
C TRP A 211 -14.97 -2.06 5.76
N GLY A 212 -15.64 -2.53 4.71
CA GLY A 212 -15.89 -1.79 3.49
C GLY A 212 -14.64 -1.51 2.64
N GLU A 213 -13.55 -2.25 2.87
CA GLU A 213 -12.29 -2.07 2.16
C GLU A 213 -12.32 -2.62 0.74
N THR A 214 -11.65 -1.93 -0.19
CA THR A 214 -11.49 -2.39 -1.59
C THR A 214 -10.61 -3.64 -1.73
N ASN A 215 -9.82 -3.96 -0.70
CA ASN A 215 -8.94 -5.13 -0.66
C ASN A 215 -9.14 -5.90 0.65
N PRO A 216 -10.21 -6.69 0.80
CA PRO A 216 -10.57 -7.31 2.07
C PRO A 216 -9.54 -8.31 2.61
N LEU A 217 -8.67 -8.86 1.77
CA LEU A 217 -7.59 -9.77 2.17
C LEU A 217 -6.22 -9.08 2.35
N ASN A 218 -6.11 -7.82 1.94
CA ASN A 218 -4.88 -7.04 2.04
C ASN A 218 -5.22 -5.55 2.09
N GLY A 219 -5.75 -5.08 3.22
CA GLY A 219 -6.21 -3.70 3.40
C GLY A 219 -5.25 -2.65 2.82
N PRO A 220 -3.95 -2.63 3.19
CA PRO A 220 -3.00 -1.64 2.68
C PRO A 220 -2.82 -1.60 1.16
N ALA A 221 -3.26 -2.63 0.42
CA ALA A 221 -3.18 -2.65 -1.04
C ALA A 221 -4.04 -1.56 -1.71
N TRP A 222 -4.93 -0.87 -0.97
CA TRP A 222 -5.64 0.31 -1.48
C TRP A 222 -4.68 1.35 -2.08
N SER A 223 -3.54 1.57 -1.45
CA SER A 223 -2.53 2.52 -1.94
C SER A 223 -1.91 2.09 -3.26
N LEU A 224 -1.71 0.79 -3.48
CA LEU A 224 -1.27 0.26 -4.77
C LEU A 224 -2.33 0.40 -5.87
N GLN A 225 -3.62 0.27 -5.55
CA GLN A 225 -4.69 0.56 -6.53
C GLN A 225 -4.58 2.00 -7.02
N TRP A 226 -4.40 2.96 -6.12
CA TRP A 226 -4.18 4.35 -6.47
C TRP A 226 -2.86 4.55 -7.24
N GLU A 227 -1.80 3.82 -6.92
CA GLU A 227 -0.55 3.86 -7.69
C GLU A 227 -0.73 3.33 -9.12
N TYR A 228 -1.55 2.31 -9.35
CA TYR A 228 -1.90 1.89 -10.72
C TYR A 228 -2.65 2.98 -11.48
N ILE A 229 -3.60 3.66 -10.83
CA ILE A 229 -4.30 4.82 -11.42
C ILE A 229 -3.30 5.92 -11.78
N ALA A 230 -2.35 6.25 -10.89
CA ALA A 230 -1.30 7.23 -11.19
C ALA A 230 -0.43 6.82 -12.37
N ASN A 231 -0.08 5.54 -12.49
CA ASN A 231 0.68 5.04 -13.64
C ASN A 231 -0.11 5.18 -14.95
N ILE A 232 -1.42 4.95 -14.93
CA ILE A 232 -2.29 5.15 -16.09
C ILE A 232 -2.32 6.63 -16.46
N LEU A 233 -2.61 7.52 -15.52
CA LEU A 233 -2.64 8.96 -15.73
C LEU A 233 -1.30 9.49 -16.26
N TYR A 234 -0.19 9.04 -15.68
CA TYR A 234 1.14 9.40 -16.14
C TYR A 234 1.36 8.97 -17.59
N ALA A 235 1.14 7.69 -17.91
CA ALA A 235 1.47 7.13 -19.22
C ALA A 235 0.57 7.65 -20.35
N THR A 236 -0.66 8.05 -20.06
CA THR A 236 -1.64 8.49 -21.07
C THR A 236 -1.69 10.00 -21.23
N ILE A 237 -1.59 10.75 -20.14
CA ILE A 237 -1.88 12.19 -20.11
C ILE A 237 -0.65 12.99 -19.62
N ILE A 238 -0.22 12.76 -18.40
CA ILE A 238 0.70 13.67 -17.70
C ILE A 238 2.12 13.66 -18.27
N ARG A 239 2.53 12.58 -18.92
CA ARG A 239 3.84 12.52 -19.60
C ARG A 239 4.01 13.62 -20.67
N HIS A 240 2.89 14.08 -21.24
CA HIS A 240 2.87 15.13 -22.27
C HIS A 240 2.86 16.54 -21.69
N PHE A 241 2.70 16.70 -20.39
CA PHE A 241 2.67 18.00 -19.74
C PHE A 241 4.08 18.60 -19.70
N SER A 242 4.15 19.89 -20.03
CA SER A 242 5.33 20.72 -19.74
C SER A 242 5.48 20.87 -18.21
N LYS A 243 6.64 21.34 -17.76
CA LYS A 243 6.87 21.65 -16.33
C LYS A 243 5.83 22.65 -15.80
N THR A 244 5.49 23.65 -16.61
CA THR A 244 4.48 24.66 -16.25
C THR A 244 3.08 24.06 -16.14
N MET A 245 2.66 23.26 -17.13
CA MET A 245 1.36 22.56 -17.07
C MET A 245 1.27 21.65 -15.86
N LEU A 246 2.34 20.92 -15.55
CA LEU A 246 2.39 20.05 -14.37
C LEU A 246 2.32 20.87 -13.07
N ALA A 247 2.98 22.03 -13.01
CA ALA A 247 2.89 22.92 -11.86
C ALA A 247 1.47 23.48 -11.67
N ILE A 248 0.79 23.88 -12.75
CA ILE A 248 -0.61 24.31 -12.70
C ILE A 248 -1.51 23.16 -12.21
N PHE A 249 -1.33 21.96 -12.75
CA PHE A 249 -2.05 20.77 -12.29
C PHE A 249 -1.86 20.52 -10.80
N LEU A 250 -0.62 20.69 -10.29
CA LEU A 250 -0.32 20.53 -8.86
C LEU A 250 -1.01 21.58 -7.98
N ILE A 251 -1.20 22.81 -8.48
CA ILE A 251 -1.97 23.83 -7.73
C ILE A 251 -3.41 23.35 -7.54
N PHE A 252 -4.07 22.82 -8.58
CA PHE A 252 -5.39 22.24 -8.44
C PHE A 252 -5.43 21.04 -7.50
N ALA A 253 -4.44 20.14 -7.62
CA ALA A 253 -4.34 18.99 -6.71
C ALA A 253 -4.10 19.42 -5.24
N ALA A 254 -3.32 20.48 -5.01
CA ALA A 254 -3.13 21.08 -3.69
C ALA A 254 -4.43 21.66 -3.12
N ILE A 255 -5.25 22.31 -3.96
CA ILE A 255 -6.56 22.84 -3.56
C ILE A 255 -7.48 21.71 -3.12
N LEU A 256 -7.47 20.56 -3.81
CA LEU A 256 -8.22 19.38 -3.37
C LEU A 256 -7.73 18.85 -2.00
N THR A 257 -6.43 18.83 -1.79
CA THR A 257 -5.86 18.44 -0.50
C THR A 257 -6.23 19.44 0.60
N LEU A 258 -6.22 20.74 0.30
CA LEU A 258 -6.65 21.79 1.23
C LEU A 258 -8.14 21.68 1.55
N ASN A 259 -8.99 21.44 0.55
CA ASN A 259 -10.42 21.20 0.76
C ASN A 259 -10.66 20.06 1.77
N LEU A 260 -9.86 18.99 1.67
CA LEU A 260 -9.90 17.85 2.56
C LEU A 260 -9.38 18.19 3.97
N THR A 261 -8.21 18.83 4.07
CA THR A 261 -7.54 19.12 5.35
C THR A 261 -8.20 20.25 6.12
N MET A 262 -8.81 21.21 5.41
CA MET A 262 -9.58 22.30 6.02
C MET A 262 -11.05 21.93 6.25
N ASN A 263 -11.45 20.74 5.82
CA ASN A 263 -12.82 20.24 5.92
C ASN A 263 -13.86 21.23 5.33
N TRP A 264 -13.50 21.87 4.20
CA TRP A 264 -14.41 22.82 3.52
C TRP A 264 -15.60 22.14 2.87
N ASP A 265 -15.42 20.89 2.45
CA ASP A 265 -16.44 20.04 1.82
C ASP A 265 -17.19 20.71 0.65
N VAL A 266 -16.46 21.40 -0.21
CA VAL A 266 -17.03 22.12 -1.38
C VAL A 266 -17.86 21.19 -2.28
N LEU A 267 -17.52 19.90 -2.32
CA LEU A 267 -18.23 18.88 -3.10
C LEU A 267 -19.38 18.22 -2.31
N ASN A 268 -19.58 18.57 -1.06
CA ASN A 268 -20.58 17.99 -0.17
C ASN A 268 -20.51 16.46 -0.07
N VAL A 269 -19.30 15.90 -0.01
CA VAL A 269 -19.04 14.45 0.05
C VAL A 269 -18.34 14.02 1.34
N LEU A 270 -17.87 14.96 2.17
CA LEU A 270 -17.07 14.70 3.36
C LEU A 270 -17.85 14.60 4.67
N GLN A 271 -19.17 14.71 4.64
CA GLN A 271 -20.05 14.82 5.83
C GLN A 271 -19.90 13.65 6.82
N ALA A 272 -19.49 12.46 6.33
CA ALA A 272 -19.34 11.27 7.17
C ALA A 272 -18.01 11.20 7.96
N ARG A 273 -17.14 12.22 7.88
CA ARG A 273 -15.76 12.18 8.42
C ARG A 273 -15.60 12.66 9.86
N ASN A 274 -16.61 12.59 10.71
CA ASN A 274 -16.62 13.20 12.05
C ASN A 274 -15.34 13.00 12.86
N TYR A 275 -14.78 11.78 12.92
CA TYR A 275 -13.55 11.48 13.68
C TYR A 275 -12.25 11.78 12.91
N ALA A 276 -12.33 11.90 11.59
CA ALA A 276 -11.19 12.12 10.70
C ALA A 276 -11.20 13.52 10.04
N ALA A 277 -12.08 14.40 10.49
CA ALA A 277 -12.10 15.80 10.04
C ALA A 277 -10.73 16.45 10.21
N TYR A 278 -10.37 17.34 9.30
CA TYR A 278 -9.06 18.02 9.26
C TYR A 278 -7.86 17.10 9.05
N THR A 279 -8.06 15.88 8.56
CA THR A 279 -7.01 14.93 8.21
C THR A 279 -7.12 14.48 6.76
N VAL A 280 -6.09 13.83 6.23
CA VAL A 280 -6.15 13.11 4.94
C VAL A 280 -6.33 11.60 5.12
N ILE A 281 -6.68 11.13 6.31
CA ILE A 281 -6.84 9.70 6.57
C ILE A 281 -8.02 9.13 5.77
N GLY A 282 -7.81 8.00 5.12
CA GLY A 282 -8.81 7.34 4.26
C GLY A 282 -8.26 6.97 2.89
N GLY A 283 -9.17 6.63 1.97
CA GLY A 283 -8.86 6.28 0.58
C GLY A 283 -8.97 4.78 0.27
N TRP A 284 -9.48 3.96 1.19
CA TRP A 284 -9.51 2.48 1.11
C TRP A 284 -10.85 1.88 0.73
N SER A 285 -11.90 2.68 0.49
CA SER A 285 -13.22 2.17 0.07
C SER A 285 -13.79 2.94 -1.14
N LEU A 286 -14.91 2.45 -1.68
CA LEU A 286 -15.58 3.03 -2.85
C LEU A 286 -16.65 4.06 -2.51
N THR A 287 -16.76 4.48 -1.24
CA THR A 287 -17.67 5.58 -0.88
C THR A 287 -17.18 6.92 -1.44
N PRO A 288 -18.06 7.86 -1.78
CA PRO A 288 -17.67 9.12 -2.41
C PRO A 288 -16.60 9.91 -1.63
N ASP A 289 -16.71 9.92 -0.30
CA ASP A 289 -15.71 10.53 0.60
C ASP A 289 -14.35 9.83 0.47
N GLN A 290 -14.31 8.50 0.48
CA GLN A 290 -13.08 7.74 0.39
C GLN A 290 -12.42 7.84 -0.98
N ILE A 291 -13.21 7.94 -2.05
CA ILE A 291 -12.70 8.21 -3.40
C ILE A 291 -12.09 9.62 -3.46
N CYS A 292 -12.75 10.62 -2.90
CA CYS A 292 -12.24 11.98 -2.82
C CYS A 292 -10.92 12.05 -2.05
N ILE A 293 -10.84 11.35 -0.90
CA ILE A 293 -9.63 11.27 -0.08
C ILE A 293 -8.50 10.57 -0.86
N GLY A 294 -8.77 9.40 -1.43
CA GLY A 294 -7.77 8.65 -2.18
C GLY A 294 -7.22 9.43 -3.38
N ALA A 295 -8.09 10.12 -4.12
CA ALA A 295 -7.69 11.00 -5.21
C ALA A 295 -6.81 12.16 -4.73
N SER A 296 -7.17 12.83 -3.65
CA SER A 296 -6.38 13.93 -3.08
C SER A 296 -4.99 13.45 -2.63
N ARG A 297 -4.93 12.31 -1.96
CA ARG A 297 -3.69 11.67 -1.49
C ARG A 297 -2.80 11.16 -2.62
N LEU A 298 -3.38 10.84 -3.78
CA LEU A 298 -2.62 10.44 -4.96
C LEU A 298 -2.11 11.63 -5.75
N LEU A 299 -3.04 12.52 -6.17
CA LEU A 299 -2.77 13.51 -7.21
C LEU A 299 -1.70 14.51 -6.78
N TYR A 300 -1.77 15.02 -5.57
CA TYR A 300 -0.78 16.00 -5.12
C TYR A 300 0.59 15.37 -4.85
N PRO A 301 0.75 14.38 -3.95
CA PRO A 301 2.06 13.85 -3.62
C PRO A 301 2.76 13.18 -4.81
N PHE A 302 2.06 12.33 -5.57
CA PHE A 302 2.67 11.59 -6.66
C PHE A 302 3.17 12.52 -7.77
N PHE A 303 2.35 13.46 -8.22
CA PHE A 303 2.75 14.36 -9.29
C PHE A 303 3.67 15.49 -8.82
N ALA A 304 3.70 15.81 -7.53
CA ALA A 304 4.75 16.63 -6.93
C ALA A 304 6.12 15.94 -7.03
N GLY A 305 6.18 14.63 -6.70
CA GLY A 305 7.38 13.82 -6.91
C GLY A 305 7.83 13.79 -8.37
N LEU A 306 6.89 13.66 -9.30
CA LEU A 306 7.17 13.74 -10.73
C LEU A 306 7.74 15.11 -11.14
N LEU A 307 7.17 16.21 -10.66
CA LEU A 307 7.68 17.55 -10.93
C LEU A 307 9.09 17.73 -10.37
N LEU A 308 9.36 17.26 -9.16
CA LEU A 308 10.69 17.29 -8.56
C LEU A 308 11.73 16.60 -9.45
N SER A 309 11.40 15.44 -10.02
CA SER A 309 12.30 14.73 -10.94
C SER A 309 12.58 15.52 -12.22
N ARG A 310 11.58 16.30 -12.71
CA ARG A 310 11.70 17.12 -13.93
C ARG A 310 12.46 18.43 -13.73
N ILE A 311 12.47 18.96 -12.50
CA ILE A 311 13.18 20.21 -12.18
C ILE A 311 14.69 19.96 -12.14
N ASN A 312 15.12 18.71 -11.97
CA ASN A 312 16.54 18.32 -12.02
C ASN A 312 17.45 19.07 -11.02
N LYS A 313 16.89 19.52 -9.90
CA LYS A 313 17.62 20.25 -8.84
C LYS A 313 17.92 19.40 -7.61
N LEU A 314 17.83 18.10 -7.73
CA LEU A 314 18.29 17.21 -6.70
C LEU A 314 19.70 16.73 -7.06
N ILE A 315 20.68 17.56 -6.64
CA ILE A 315 22.09 17.25 -6.30
C ILE A 315 22.89 16.58 -7.41
#